data_aabc98a6345eb8cff1689ba45ccad746
#
_entry.id   aabc98a6345eb8cff1689ba45ccad746
#
_cell.length_a   1.000
_cell.length_b   1.000
_cell.length_c   1.000
_cell.angle_alpha   90.00
_cell.angle_beta   90.00
_cell.angle_gamma   90.00
#
_symmetry.space_group_name_H-M   'P 1'
#
loop_
_entity.id
_entity.type
_entity.pdbx_description
1 polymer ?
#
loop_
_entity_poly.entity_id
_entity_poly.type
_entity_poly.pdbx_seq_one_letter_code
_entity_poly.pdbx_strand_id
1 'polypeptide(L)'
;DYPVMAVKFNYVPDDGMKMDNKIQTKYNCKLWSSLMAFNMNHKANRKLTKGAVNEMKGLDLHQFAWLSRGPSSVGEINPKWNYVPGIMEENTPLKPSAVHFSLGGPWMKGYDDCEFSDKWFAEKAHMDYQDGSTLKDMKCLHFHL
;
A
#
# COMPACT_ATOMS: atom_id res chain seq x y z
N ASP A 1 14.56 -14.62 -12.40
CA ASP A 1 15.13 -13.80 -11.33
C ASP A 1 14.74 -12.34 -11.53
N TYR A 2 13.97 -11.77 -10.60
CA TYR A 2 13.46 -10.40 -10.68
C TYR A 2 14.20 -9.49 -9.71
N PRO A 3 14.51 -8.24 -10.09
CA PRO A 3 15.08 -7.25 -9.17
C PRO A 3 14.11 -6.84 -8.05
N VAL A 4 12.84 -6.70 -8.41
CA VAL A 4 11.74 -6.34 -7.50
C VAL A 4 10.55 -7.22 -7.81
N MET A 5 9.77 -7.56 -6.81
CA MET A 5 8.47 -8.21 -6.94
C MET A 5 7.40 -7.37 -6.25
N ALA A 6 6.20 -7.32 -6.81
CA ALA A 6 5.05 -6.59 -6.29
C ALA A 6 3.75 -7.32 -6.60
N VAL A 7 2.67 -6.98 -5.91
CA VAL A 7 1.33 -7.35 -6.35
C VAL A 7 0.97 -6.45 -7.54
N LYS A 8 0.61 -7.07 -8.66
CA LYS A 8 0.28 -6.35 -9.90
C LYS A 8 -1.21 -6.07 -9.96
N PHE A 9 -1.59 -4.88 -9.55
CA PHE A 9 -2.97 -4.42 -9.66
C PHE A 9 -3.29 -3.99 -11.10
N ASN A 10 -4.43 -4.43 -11.61
CA ASN A 10 -5.04 -3.88 -12.81
C ASN A 10 -6.01 -2.76 -12.41
N TYR A 11 -5.45 -1.68 -11.88
CA TYR A 11 -6.22 -0.57 -11.34
C TYR A 11 -5.85 0.74 -12.03
N VAL A 12 -6.85 1.36 -12.61
CA VAL A 12 -6.76 2.73 -13.16
C VAL A 12 -7.69 3.59 -12.32
N PRO A 13 -7.16 4.55 -11.55
CA PRO A 13 -8.00 5.42 -10.74
C PRO A 13 -8.90 6.30 -11.63
N ASP A 14 -10.08 6.60 -11.13
CA ASP A 14 -10.95 7.60 -11.73
C ASP A 14 -10.31 8.99 -11.71
N ASP A 15 -10.77 9.87 -12.60
CA ASP A 15 -10.40 11.27 -12.56
C ASP A 15 -11.03 11.93 -11.33
N GLY A 16 -10.23 12.39 -10.41
CA GLY A 16 -10.73 13.01 -9.19
C GLY A 16 -9.64 13.43 -8.23
N MET A 17 -10.06 13.91 -7.09
CA MET A 17 -9.18 14.21 -5.96
C MET A 17 -9.10 12.99 -5.03
N LYS A 18 -7.92 12.76 -4.48
CA LYS A 18 -7.72 11.85 -3.37
C LYS A 18 -8.40 12.37 -2.11
N MET A 19 -8.53 11.52 -1.08
CA MET A 19 -9.07 11.90 0.24
C MET A 19 -8.36 13.09 0.89
N ASP A 20 -7.09 13.32 0.55
CA ASP A 20 -6.25 14.43 1.02
C ASP A 20 -6.31 15.68 0.11
N ASN A 21 -7.35 15.79 -0.73
CA ASN A 21 -7.55 16.86 -1.73
C ASN A 21 -6.42 17.01 -2.77
N LYS A 22 -5.59 16.00 -2.95
CA LYS A 22 -4.57 15.98 -4.00
C LYS A 22 -5.08 15.37 -5.29
N ILE A 23 -4.59 15.87 -6.42
CA ILE A 23 -4.93 15.34 -7.74
C ILE A 23 -4.47 13.88 -7.86
N GLN A 24 -5.38 13.03 -8.32
CA GLN A 24 -5.08 11.63 -8.62
C GLN A 24 -4.25 11.51 -9.89
N THR A 25 -3.01 11.03 -9.78
CA THR A 25 -2.15 10.82 -10.95
C THR A 25 -2.39 9.42 -11.51
N LYS A 26 -2.70 9.35 -12.81
CA LYS A 26 -2.83 8.08 -13.54
C LYS A 26 -1.47 7.59 -14.05
N TYR A 27 -1.19 6.32 -13.84
CA TYR A 27 -0.04 5.60 -14.44
C TYR A 27 -0.26 4.08 -14.37
N ASN A 28 0.37 3.34 -15.29
CA ASN A 28 0.04 1.94 -15.58
C ASN A 28 0.31 0.92 -14.46
N CYS A 29 1.17 1.23 -13.49
CA CYS A 29 1.50 0.33 -12.38
C CYS A 29 1.06 0.92 -11.04
N LYS A 30 -0.13 1.53 -11.04
CA LYS A 30 -0.72 2.14 -9.84
C LYS A 30 -0.85 1.10 -8.73
N LEU A 31 -0.47 1.48 -7.51
CA LEU A 31 -0.43 0.66 -6.30
C LEU A 31 0.65 -0.44 -6.25
N TRP A 32 1.33 -0.79 -7.34
CA TRP A 32 2.34 -1.87 -7.29
C TRP A 32 3.43 -1.59 -6.26
N SER A 33 3.82 -0.34 -6.08
CA SER A 33 4.83 0.08 -5.11
C SER A 33 4.33 0.16 -3.67
N SER A 34 3.07 -0.18 -3.40
CA SER A 34 2.52 -0.19 -2.04
C SER A 34 3.03 -1.37 -1.19
N LEU A 35 3.43 -2.47 -1.84
CA LEU A 35 4.18 -3.58 -1.24
C LEU A 35 5.22 -4.07 -2.23
N MET A 36 6.49 -4.04 -1.85
CA MET A 36 7.60 -4.46 -2.70
C MET A 36 8.54 -5.40 -1.95
N ALA A 37 8.97 -6.47 -2.63
CA ALA A 37 10.08 -7.30 -2.18
C ALA A 37 11.28 -7.07 -3.10
N PHE A 38 12.43 -6.71 -2.53
CA PHE A 38 13.65 -6.41 -3.28
C PHE A 38 14.63 -7.58 -3.24
N ASN A 39 15.12 -7.99 -4.39
CA ASN A 39 16.29 -8.86 -4.46
C ASN A 39 17.56 -8.00 -4.28
N MET A 40 18.10 -7.96 -3.07
CA MET A 40 19.25 -7.12 -2.72
C MET A 40 20.54 -7.51 -3.48
N ASN A 41 20.61 -8.73 -3.97
CA ASN A 41 21.76 -9.19 -4.78
C ASN A 41 21.64 -8.83 -6.27
N HIS A 42 20.46 -8.42 -6.73
CA HIS A 42 20.25 -8.11 -8.13
C HIS A 42 20.92 -6.78 -8.52
N LYS A 43 21.78 -6.84 -9.56
CA LYS A 43 22.59 -5.67 -9.99
C LYS A 43 21.79 -4.41 -10.34
N ALA A 44 20.55 -4.54 -10.82
CA ALA A 44 19.70 -3.40 -11.15
C ALA A 44 19.38 -2.54 -9.92
N ASN A 45 19.25 -3.15 -8.74
CA ASN A 45 18.92 -2.44 -7.50
C ASN A 45 20.08 -1.62 -6.94
N ARG A 46 21.31 -1.84 -7.41
CA ARG A 46 22.47 -1.01 -7.05
C ARG A 46 22.33 0.45 -7.50
N LYS A 47 21.41 0.73 -8.45
CA LYS A 47 21.09 2.09 -8.88
C LYS A 47 20.26 2.86 -7.84
N LEU A 48 19.55 2.19 -6.95
CA LEU A 48 18.77 2.81 -5.87
C LEU A 48 19.68 3.17 -4.69
N THR A 49 20.59 4.09 -4.91
CA THR A 49 21.37 4.71 -3.83
C THR A 49 20.52 5.73 -3.08
N LYS A 50 20.93 6.10 -1.87
CA LYS A 50 20.28 7.19 -1.10
C LYS A 50 20.20 8.48 -1.92
N GLY A 51 21.27 8.83 -2.65
CA GLY A 51 21.29 10.00 -3.55
C GLY A 51 20.23 9.87 -4.64
N ALA A 52 20.23 8.75 -5.38
CA ALA A 52 19.27 8.52 -6.46
C ALA A 52 17.81 8.62 -5.97
N VAL A 53 17.48 8.02 -4.81
CA VAL A 53 16.13 8.08 -4.26
C VAL A 53 15.73 9.52 -3.89
N ASN A 54 16.65 10.33 -3.39
CA ASN A 54 16.38 11.72 -3.04
C ASN A 54 16.25 12.66 -4.27
N GLU A 55 16.87 12.30 -5.39
CA GLU A 55 16.86 13.11 -6.62
C GLU A 55 15.74 12.75 -7.58
N MET A 56 15.32 11.48 -7.60
CA MET A 56 14.25 11.01 -8.48
C MET A 56 12.90 11.58 -8.07
N LYS A 57 12.06 11.88 -9.06
CA LYS A 57 10.66 12.22 -8.80
C LYS A 57 9.92 11.03 -8.21
N GLY A 58 9.00 11.26 -7.26
CA GLY A 58 8.21 10.18 -6.65
C GLY A 58 7.45 9.34 -7.68
N LEU A 59 6.93 9.97 -8.75
CA LEU A 59 6.26 9.24 -9.84
C LEU A 59 7.22 8.28 -10.55
N ASP A 60 8.46 8.66 -10.78
CA ASP A 60 9.47 7.81 -11.43
C ASP A 60 9.82 6.60 -10.54
N LEU A 61 9.90 6.82 -9.22
CA LEU A 61 10.08 5.74 -8.25
C LEU A 61 8.87 4.78 -8.26
N HIS A 62 7.65 5.30 -8.26
CA HIS A 62 6.43 4.48 -8.35
C HIS A 62 6.31 3.70 -9.65
N GLN A 63 6.92 4.17 -10.74
CA GLN A 63 6.95 3.51 -12.04
C GLN A 63 8.20 2.65 -12.26
N PHE A 64 9.01 2.43 -11.22
CA PHE A 64 10.22 1.59 -11.28
C PHE A 64 11.23 2.06 -12.34
N ALA A 65 11.36 3.38 -12.53
CA ALA A 65 12.18 3.97 -13.61
C ALA A 65 13.69 3.68 -13.50
N TRP A 66 14.19 3.25 -12.33
CA TRP A 66 15.58 2.78 -12.19
C TRP A 66 15.84 1.43 -12.88
N LEU A 67 14.78 0.66 -13.17
CA LEU A 67 14.88 -0.62 -13.87
C LEU A 67 14.90 -0.39 -15.39
N SER A 68 15.74 -1.12 -16.11
CA SER A 68 15.97 -0.91 -17.54
C SER A 68 14.71 -1.03 -18.42
N ARG A 69 13.75 -1.83 -17.99
CA ARG A 69 12.44 -2.00 -18.66
C ARG A 69 11.29 -1.54 -17.75
N GLY A 70 11.57 -0.71 -16.74
CA GLY A 70 10.59 -0.20 -15.82
C GLY A 70 9.69 -1.31 -15.21
N PRO A 71 8.36 -1.14 -15.21
CA PRO A 71 7.40 -2.11 -14.67
C PRO A 71 7.49 -3.52 -15.28
N SER A 72 7.94 -3.66 -16.52
CA SER A 72 8.12 -4.98 -17.16
C SER A 72 9.23 -5.82 -16.53
N SER A 73 10.10 -5.22 -15.73
CA SER A 73 11.13 -5.93 -14.96
C SER A 73 10.65 -6.39 -13.56
N VAL A 74 9.43 -6.04 -13.18
CA VAL A 74 8.87 -6.39 -11.86
C VAL A 74 8.24 -7.77 -11.92
N GLY A 75 8.60 -8.65 -10.98
CA GLY A 75 7.97 -9.94 -10.77
C GLY A 75 6.65 -9.82 -10.01
N GLU A 76 5.94 -10.93 -9.86
CA GLU A 76 4.60 -10.95 -9.25
C GLU A 76 4.61 -11.62 -7.88
N ILE A 77 4.01 -10.96 -6.89
CA ILE A 77 3.69 -11.51 -5.57
C ILE A 77 2.23 -11.93 -5.57
N ASN A 78 1.92 -13.04 -4.87
CA ASN A 78 0.54 -13.45 -4.71
C ASN A 78 -0.30 -12.33 -4.06
N PRO A 79 -1.46 -11.96 -4.64
CA PRO A 79 -2.30 -10.85 -4.19
C PRO A 79 -2.74 -10.92 -2.72
N LYS A 80 -2.76 -12.11 -2.12
CA LYS A 80 -3.11 -12.28 -0.70
C LYS A 80 -2.23 -11.47 0.26
N TRP A 81 -1.02 -11.06 -0.17
CA TRP A 81 -0.07 -10.31 0.64
C TRP A 81 -0.26 -8.79 0.59
N ASN A 82 -1.12 -8.31 -0.28
CA ASN A 82 -1.44 -6.88 -0.41
C ASN A 82 -2.88 -6.74 -0.91
N TYR A 83 -3.82 -7.26 -0.15
CA TYR A 83 -5.24 -7.12 -0.46
C TYR A 83 -5.68 -5.67 -0.21
N VAL A 84 -6.30 -5.05 -1.20
CA VAL A 84 -6.79 -3.67 -1.10
C VAL A 84 -8.30 -3.65 -1.19
N PRO A 85 -9.01 -3.41 -0.07
CA PRO A 85 -10.46 -3.25 -0.07
C PRO A 85 -10.94 -2.19 -1.05
N GLY A 86 -12.02 -2.47 -1.75
CA GLY A 86 -12.60 -1.57 -2.76
C GLY A 86 -11.88 -1.52 -4.11
N ILE A 87 -10.74 -2.22 -4.26
CA ILE A 87 -10.01 -2.39 -5.52
C ILE A 87 -10.00 -3.85 -5.97
N MET A 88 -9.87 -4.76 -5.02
CA MET A 88 -10.01 -6.19 -5.26
C MET A 88 -11.46 -6.59 -4.99
N GLU A 89 -12.00 -7.51 -5.81
CA GLU A 89 -13.40 -7.93 -5.68
C GLU A 89 -13.63 -8.68 -4.36
N GLU A 90 -14.64 -8.27 -3.60
CA GLU A 90 -15.07 -8.88 -2.33
C GLU A 90 -15.28 -10.39 -2.40
N ASN A 91 -15.66 -10.91 -3.58
CA ASN A 91 -15.95 -12.34 -3.81
C ASN A 91 -14.75 -13.12 -4.38
N THR A 92 -13.57 -12.55 -4.40
CA THR A 92 -12.38 -13.33 -4.74
C THR A 92 -12.19 -14.39 -3.64
N PRO A 93 -12.05 -15.69 -3.97
CA PRO A 93 -11.83 -16.73 -2.95
C PRO A 93 -10.47 -16.64 -2.29
N LEU A 94 -9.93 -15.44 -2.25
CA LEU A 94 -8.62 -15.10 -1.73
C LEU A 94 -8.74 -14.76 -0.24
N LYS A 95 -8.30 -15.66 0.62
CA LYS A 95 -8.13 -15.35 2.03
C LYS A 95 -6.88 -14.47 2.17
N PRO A 96 -7.01 -13.15 2.45
CA PRO A 96 -5.84 -12.27 2.54
C PRO A 96 -4.96 -12.63 3.75
N SER A 97 -3.66 -12.53 3.54
CA SER A 97 -2.64 -12.61 4.61
C SER A 97 -2.23 -11.22 5.10
N ALA A 98 -2.44 -10.19 4.27
CA ALA A 98 -2.27 -8.79 4.63
C ALA A 98 -3.30 -7.92 3.92
N VAL A 99 -3.91 -6.99 4.64
CA VAL A 99 -4.89 -6.02 4.13
C VAL A 99 -4.28 -4.63 4.18
N HIS A 100 -4.39 -3.90 3.05
CA HIS A 100 -3.85 -2.56 2.90
C HIS A 100 -4.99 -1.57 2.61
N PHE A 101 -5.30 -0.72 3.55
CA PHE A 101 -6.39 0.26 3.46
C PHE A 101 -5.97 1.50 2.65
N SER A 102 -5.73 1.34 1.35
CA SER A 102 -5.24 2.42 0.46
C SER A 102 -6.29 3.44 0.07
N LEU A 103 -7.57 3.09 0.12
CA LEU A 103 -8.69 4.00 -0.20
C LEU A 103 -9.33 4.65 1.03
N GLY A 104 -8.87 4.31 2.20
CA GLY A 104 -9.39 4.72 3.48
C GLY A 104 -9.47 3.54 4.43
N GLY A 105 -9.35 3.79 5.72
CA GLY A 105 -9.36 2.73 6.71
C GLY A 105 -10.25 3.03 7.91
N PRO A 106 -10.48 2.05 8.79
CA PRO A 106 -11.46 2.12 9.89
C PRO A 106 -11.27 3.29 10.85
N TRP A 107 -10.08 3.88 10.89
CA TRP A 107 -9.77 5.07 11.69
C TRP A 107 -10.26 6.39 11.09
N MET A 108 -10.78 6.35 9.85
CA MET A 108 -11.23 7.53 9.12
C MET A 108 -12.76 7.62 9.17
N LYS A 109 -13.28 8.83 9.39
CA LYS A 109 -14.72 9.08 9.40
C LYS A 109 -15.36 8.63 8.08
N GLY A 110 -16.39 7.79 8.16
CA GLY A 110 -17.11 7.23 7.01
C GLY A 110 -16.50 5.96 6.45
N TYR A 111 -15.49 5.38 7.12
CA TYR A 111 -14.87 4.10 6.78
C TYR A 111 -14.93 3.10 7.95
N ASP A 112 -15.71 3.41 8.99
CA ASP A 112 -15.78 2.62 10.24
C ASP A 112 -16.25 1.17 10.01
N ASP A 113 -17.01 0.94 8.95
CA ASP A 113 -17.61 -0.34 8.53
C ASP A 113 -17.02 -0.90 7.22
N CYS A 114 -15.87 -0.38 6.78
CA CYS A 114 -15.23 -0.90 5.58
C CYS A 114 -14.80 -2.37 5.75
N GLU A 115 -14.61 -3.08 4.63
CA GLU A 115 -14.18 -4.48 4.63
C GLU A 115 -12.95 -4.70 5.52
N PHE A 116 -12.96 -5.71 6.39
CA PHE A 116 -11.96 -6.02 7.42
C PHE A 116 -11.80 -4.97 8.54
N SER A 117 -12.73 -4.05 8.72
CA SER A 117 -12.71 -3.11 9.84
C SER A 117 -12.72 -3.83 11.20
N ASP A 118 -13.49 -4.92 11.33
CA ASP A 118 -13.54 -5.77 12.51
C ASP A 118 -12.16 -6.32 12.91
N LYS A 119 -11.38 -6.76 11.92
CA LYS A 119 -10.02 -7.27 12.14
C LYS A 119 -9.07 -6.17 12.59
N TRP A 120 -9.16 -5.00 11.95
CA TRP A 120 -8.32 -3.86 12.32
C TRP A 120 -8.60 -3.40 13.75
N PHE A 121 -9.88 -3.29 14.15
CA PHE A 121 -10.24 -2.90 15.52
C PHE A 121 -9.83 -3.96 16.55
N ALA A 122 -9.91 -5.25 16.21
CA ALA A 122 -9.46 -6.32 17.10
C ALA A 122 -7.93 -6.25 17.33
N GLU A 123 -7.14 -6.04 16.28
CA GLU A 123 -5.68 -5.90 16.38
C GLU A 123 -5.30 -4.62 17.15
N LYS A 124 -6.00 -3.52 16.90
CA LYS A 124 -5.78 -2.27 17.63
C LYS A 124 -6.07 -2.45 19.13
N ALA A 125 -7.18 -3.08 19.50
CA ALA A 125 -7.51 -3.35 20.90
C ALA A 125 -6.47 -4.23 21.59
N HIS A 126 -5.92 -5.23 20.86
CA HIS A 126 -4.85 -6.08 21.36
C HIS A 126 -3.55 -5.29 21.59
N MET A 127 -3.17 -4.43 20.66
CA MET A 127 -2.02 -3.55 20.79
C MET A 127 -2.16 -2.61 22.01
N ASP A 128 -3.31 -1.93 22.11
CA ASP A 128 -3.59 -0.98 23.19
C ASP A 128 -3.57 -1.68 24.58
N TYR A 129 -4.00 -2.94 24.65
CA TYR A 129 -3.91 -3.76 25.86
C TYR A 129 -2.45 -4.08 26.24
N GLN A 130 -1.60 -4.42 25.28
CA GLN A 130 -0.19 -4.72 25.55
C GLN A 130 0.60 -3.48 25.98
N ASP A 131 0.28 -2.33 25.43
CA ASP A 131 0.94 -1.05 25.78
C ASP A 131 0.42 -0.44 27.09
N GLY A 132 -0.55 -1.09 27.77
CA GLY A 132 -1.16 -0.61 29.00
C GLY A 132 -2.08 0.61 28.82
N SER A 133 -2.38 0.97 27.57
CA SER A 133 -3.38 1.99 27.27
C SER A 133 -4.78 1.41 27.51
N THR A 134 -5.60 2.09 28.32
CA THR A 134 -6.98 1.67 28.55
C THR A 134 -7.88 2.21 27.44
N LEU A 135 -8.95 1.47 27.11
CA LEU A 135 -9.98 1.87 26.15
C LEU A 135 -10.55 3.30 26.33
N LYS A 136 -10.32 3.93 27.48
CA LYS A 136 -10.72 5.31 27.75
C LYS A 136 -9.93 6.35 26.98
N ASP A 137 -8.71 6.04 26.58
CA ASP A 137 -7.80 6.97 25.88
C ASP A 137 -8.00 6.97 24.36
N MET A 138 -8.79 6.01 23.84
CA MET A 138 -9.05 5.84 22.40
C MET A 138 -9.84 6.99 21.75
N LYS A 139 -10.42 7.92 22.52
CA LYS A 139 -11.20 9.05 21.97
C LYS A 139 -10.36 10.25 21.54
N CYS A 140 -9.06 10.25 21.75
CA CYS A 140 -8.22 11.46 21.57
C CYS A 140 -7.08 11.33 20.56
N LEU A 141 -6.94 10.25 19.80
CA LEU A 141 -5.92 10.19 18.76
C LEU A 141 -6.45 10.76 17.44
N HIS A 142 -6.56 12.08 17.37
CA HIS A 142 -6.57 12.81 16.11
C HIS A 142 -5.12 12.83 15.59
N PHE A 143 -4.81 11.95 14.65
CA PHE A 143 -3.57 12.08 13.89
C PHE A 143 -3.70 13.27 12.96
N HIS A 144 -3.00 14.35 13.28
CA HIS A 144 -2.69 15.38 12.30
C HIS A 144 -1.56 14.84 11.43
N LEU A 145 -1.88 14.50 10.18
CA LEU A 145 -0.92 14.31 9.09
C LEU A 145 -0.85 15.56 8.25
#